data_744d55a659a99225c3e80c1d92004986
#
_entry.id   744d55a659a99225c3e80c1d92004986
#
_cell.length_a   1.000
_cell.length_b   1.000
_cell.length_c   1.000
_cell.angle_alpha   90.00
_cell.angle_beta   90.00
_cell.angle_gamma   90.00
#
_symmetry.space_group_name_H-M   'P 1'
#
loop_
_entity.id
_entity.type
_entity.pdbx_description
1 polymer ?
#
loop_
_entity_poly.entity_id
_entity_poly.type
_entity_poly.pdbx_seq_one_letter_code
_entity_poly.pdbx_strand_id
1 'polypeptide(L)'
;MKKNVAVILAGGVGSRLGLSTPKQFFKVAGKMVVEHTIDTFESNPHIHEIAIVSNPFYISDFESIIIKNGWKKVKKILKGGQERYHSSLSAIKAYEDTDVNLIFHDAVRPLVSQRILNDVIAALETYKAIDVAMPATDTIIQVNDRFIQEIPDRSKLMRGQTPQAFHLETIKHAYDIALQDPAFKVTDDCGVVVKYLPEVPVYVVNGEESNMKLTYKEDTYLLDKFFQLRKSELNTLPIAQENNLKHRVAVVFGGSYGIGADVAQLLKEKGANVFCYSRSMNGTDVGNKEQVSKALQEVYRQCGRIDYIINTAGLLNKEPLMSCDYQTICNAVNTNYMGTVNVALEAFPYLKESKGKLVFFTSSSYTRGRAFYSIYSSTKAAIVNFVQAIAQEWEPFGISVNCINPERTKTPMRVHNFGIEPDNTLLTSEQVAITTIQSLLSEFTGQVIDVKREEV
;
A
#
# COMPACT_ATOMS: atom_id res chain seq x y z
N MET A 1 -20.18 7.15 25.24
CA MET A 1 -18.84 6.66 24.88
C MET A 1 -17.86 7.81 25.00
N LYS A 2 -16.67 7.56 25.57
CA LYS A 2 -15.56 8.52 25.59
C LYS A 2 -15.10 8.81 24.15
N LYS A 3 -14.59 10.02 23.91
CA LYS A 3 -13.99 10.37 22.61
C LYS A 3 -12.66 9.63 22.44
N ASN A 4 -12.45 8.98 21.30
CA ASN A 4 -11.19 8.30 20.96
C ASN A 4 -10.27 9.25 20.21
N VAL A 5 -9.10 9.52 20.77
CA VAL A 5 -8.04 10.36 20.20
C VAL A 5 -6.86 9.48 19.82
N ALA A 6 -6.53 9.45 18.55
CA ALA A 6 -5.31 8.81 18.08
C ALA A 6 -4.10 9.74 18.27
N VAL A 7 -3.05 9.22 18.89
CA VAL A 7 -1.80 9.93 19.13
C VAL A 7 -0.70 9.28 18.27
N ILE A 8 -0.35 9.92 17.18
CA ILE A 8 0.66 9.43 16.24
C ILE A 8 2.06 9.88 16.68
N LEU A 9 2.85 8.94 17.18
CA LEU A 9 4.19 9.18 17.72
C LEU A 9 5.22 9.27 16.58
N ALA A 10 5.57 10.47 16.18
CA ALA A 10 6.47 10.79 15.07
C ALA A 10 7.76 11.52 15.51
N GLY A 11 8.09 11.53 16.81
CA GLY A 11 9.25 12.25 17.37
C GLY A 11 10.62 11.63 17.06
N GLY A 12 10.68 10.37 16.63
CA GLY A 12 11.93 9.65 16.41
C GLY A 12 12.71 10.14 15.18
N VAL A 13 14.03 10.36 15.35
CA VAL A 13 14.94 10.79 14.27
C VAL A 13 15.48 9.66 13.37
N GLY A 14 15.24 8.40 13.72
CA GLY A 14 15.52 7.25 12.85
C GLY A 14 16.99 6.89 12.62
N SER A 15 17.87 7.14 13.58
CA SER A 15 19.33 6.94 13.50
C SER A 15 19.81 5.57 12.99
N ARG A 16 19.00 4.52 13.15
CA ARG A 16 19.34 3.14 12.74
C ARG A 16 19.20 2.87 11.24
N LEU A 17 18.47 3.71 10.49
CA LEU A 17 18.28 3.53 9.05
C LEU A 17 19.43 4.09 8.22
N GLY A 18 20.31 4.95 8.81
CA GLY A 18 21.43 5.57 8.10
C GLY A 18 21.01 6.53 6.98
N LEU A 19 19.75 6.97 6.95
CA LEU A 19 19.23 7.90 5.96
C LEU A 19 19.38 9.35 6.44
N SER A 20 19.53 10.28 5.50
CA SER A 20 19.54 11.73 5.75
C SER A 20 18.16 12.29 6.12
N THR A 21 17.09 11.56 5.77
CA THR A 21 15.70 11.93 6.04
C THR A 21 15.12 11.04 7.16
N PRO A 22 14.34 11.61 8.12
CA PRO A 22 13.67 10.80 9.14
C PRO A 22 12.76 9.73 8.53
N LYS A 23 12.77 8.54 9.12
CA LYS A 23 12.11 7.35 8.59
C LYS A 23 10.60 7.49 8.36
N GLN A 24 9.91 8.35 9.11
CA GLN A 24 8.49 8.62 8.92
C GLN A 24 8.17 9.31 7.59
N PHE A 25 9.14 10.05 7.01
CA PHE A 25 9.01 10.71 5.71
C PHE A 25 9.55 9.87 4.55
N PHE A 26 10.06 8.67 4.83
CA PHE A 26 10.46 7.75 3.77
C PHE A 26 9.24 7.32 2.96
N LYS A 27 9.38 7.27 1.63
CA LYS A 27 8.28 6.85 0.74
C LYS A 27 8.28 5.34 0.54
N VAL A 28 7.12 4.74 0.73
CA VAL A 28 6.81 3.34 0.44
C VAL A 28 5.46 3.32 -0.29
N ALA A 29 5.34 2.53 -1.34
CA ALA A 29 4.09 2.41 -2.08
C ALA A 29 3.47 3.75 -2.51
N GLY A 30 4.32 4.72 -2.92
CA GLY A 30 3.90 6.01 -3.46
C GLY A 30 3.62 7.12 -2.44
N LYS A 31 3.52 6.81 -1.13
CA LYS A 31 3.28 7.79 -0.06
C LYS A 31 4.34 7.71 1.03
N MET A 32 4.49 8.75 1.83
CA MET A 32 5.32 8.68 3.03
C MET A 32 4.75 7.68 4.03
N VAL A 33 5.62 7.02 4.78
CA VAL A 33 5.22 6.03 5.81
C VAL A 33 4.18 6.60 6.77
N VAL A 34 4.37 7.83 7.23
CA VAL A 34 3.43 8.50 8.12
C VAL A 34 2.10 8.84 7.46
N GLU A 35 2.08 9.13 6.15
CA GLU A 35 0.83 9.38 5.42
C GLU A 35 -0.06 8.13 5.43
N HIS A 36 0.50 6.95 5.16
CA HIS A 36 -0.24 5.68 5.25
C HIS A 36 -0.79 5.44 6.66
N THR A 37 0.02 5.71 7.69
CA THR A 37 -0.42 5.57 9.08
C THR A 37 -1.60 6.48 9.36
N ILE A 38 -1.50 7.77 9.07
CA ILE A 38 -2.56 8.74 9.35
C ILE A 38 -3.83 8.44 8.55
N ASP A 39 -3.70 8.05 7.27
CA ASP A 39 -4.85 7.68 6.42
C ASP A 39 -5.69 6.55 7.06
N THR A 40 -5.04 5.56 7.70
CA THR A 40 -5.75 4.46 8.37
C THR A 40 -6.59 4.96 9.56
N PHE A 41 -6.06 5.89 10.36
CA PHE A 41 -6.79 6.49 11.48
C PHE A 41 -7.83 7.51 11.02
N GLU A 42 -7.53 8.31 10.00
CA GLU A 42 -8.45 9.28 9.40
C GLU A 42 -9.71 8.61 8.85
N SER A 43 -9.55 7.45 8.21
CA SER A 43 -10.67 6.69 7.63
C SER A 43 -11.50 5.90 8.64
N ASN A 44 -11.00 5.66 9.87
CA ASN A 44 -11.74 4.89 10.88
C ASN A 44 -12.88 5.72 11.49
N PRO A 45 -14.16 5.29 11.42
CA PRO A 45 -15.29 6.07 11.90
C PRO A 45 -15.33 6.27 13.42
N HIS A 46 -14.64 5.43 14.20
CA HIS A 46 -14.61 5.49 15.65
C HIS A 46 -13.45 6.32 16.22
N ILE A 47 -12.55 6.79 15.36
CA ILE A 47 -11.53 7.79 15.72
C ILE A 47 -12.11 9.17 15.49
N HIS A 48 -12.12 9.99 16.53
CA HIS A 48 -12.76 11.31 16.53
C HIS A 48 -11.76 12.44 16.27
N GLU A 49 -10.52 12.25 16.70
CA GLU A 49 -9.45 13.24 16.59
C GLU A 49 -8.09 12.54 16.45
N ILE A 50 -7.16 13.20 15.77
CA ILE A 50 -5.78 12.77 15.63
C ILE A 50 -4.88 13.89 16.14
N ALA A 51 -3.94 13.54 17.04
CA ALA A 51 -2.83 14.39 17.44
C ALA A 51 -1.52 13.78 16.94
N ILE A 52 -0.68 14.59 16.31
CA ILE A 52 0.65 14.17 15.86
C ILE A 52 1.66 14.70 16.88
N VAL A 53 2.51 13.82 17.41
CA VAL A 53 3.61 14.24 18.30
C VAL A 53 4.91 14.16 17.51
N SER A 54 5.47 15.30 17.15
CA SER A 54 6.64 15.42 16.27
C SER A 54 7.85 16.02 16.97
N ASN A 55 9.03 15.71 16.45
CA ASN A 55 10.21 16.50 16.75
C ASN A 55 9.96 17.96 16.30
N PRO A 56 10.30 18.98 17.13
CA PRO A 56 10.09 20.38 16.80
C PRO A 56 10.61 20.83 15.43
N PHE A 57 11.70 20.24 14.95
CA PHE A 57 12.28 20.57 13.64
C PHE A 57 11.40 20.21 12.44
N TYR A 58 10.43 19.31 12.59
CA TYR A 58 9.59 18.80 11.49
C TYR A 58 8.12 19.20 11.61
N ILE A 59 7.77 20.15 12.46
CA ILE A 59 6.37 20.62 12.63
C ILE A 59 5.85 21.22 11.33
N SER A 60 6.64 22.07 10.65
CA SER A 60 6.28 22.69 9.38
C SER A 60 6.09 21.67 8.25
N ASP A 61 6.85 20.58 8.27
CA ASP A 61 6.67 19.48 7.31
C ASP A 61 5.31 18.81 7.53
N PHE A 62 4.93 18.54 8.78
CA PHE A 62 3.62 17.97 9.10
C PHE A 62 2.47 18.91 8.73
N GLU A 63 2.59 20.23 8.97
CA GLU A 63 1.59 21.20 8.54
C GLU A 63 1.35 21.14 7.02
N SER A 64 2.45 21.08 6.24
CA SER A 64 2.41 20.95 4.79
C SER A 64 1.74 19.65 4.34
N ILE A 65 2.08 18.52 4.99
CA ILE A 65 1.52 17.19 4.70
C ILE A 65 0.02 17.16 5.03
N ILE A 66 -0.41 17.77 6.13
CA ILE A 66 -1.83 17.84 6.53
C ILE A 66 -2.63 18.59 5.47
N ILE A 67 -2.14 19.75 5.03
CA ILE A 67 -2.80 20.54 3.98
C ILE A 67 -2.88 19.76 2.67
N LYS A 68 -1.77 19.11 2.27
CA LYS A 68 -1.70 18.30 1.04
C LYS A 68 -2.75 17.20 1.03
N ASN A 69 -2.90 16.46 2.14
CA ASN A 69 -3.79 15.29 2.23
C ASN A 69 -5.23 15.67 2.61
N GLY A 70 -5.47 16.88 3.10
CA GLY A 70 -6.81 17.35 3.47
C GLY A 70 -7.46 16.64 4.66
N TRP A 71 -6.64 16.06 5.56
CA TRP A 71 -7.12 15.35 6.75
C TRP A 71 -7.94 16.26 7.68
N LYS A 72 -9.09 15.79 8.06
CA LYS A 72 -10.07 16.57 8.85
C LYS A 72 -9.97 16.27 10.35
N LYS A 73 -9.51 15.07 10.73
CA LYS A 73 -9.40 14.64 12.12
C LYS A 73 -8.09 15.07 12.78
N VAL A 74 -7.07 15.45 12.02
CA VAL A 74 -5.83 15.99 12.59
C VAL A 74 -6.08 17.38 13.15
N LYS A 75 -6.08 17.51 14.49
CA LYS A 75 -6.41 18.76 15.20
C LYS A 75 -5.23 19.39 15.93
N LYS A 76 -4.22 18.59 16.28
CA LYS A 76 -3.07 19.07 17.05
C LYS A 76 -1.77 18.50 16.49
N ILE A 77 -0.73 19.36 16.45
CA ILE A 77 0.66 18.96 16.30
C ILE A 77 1.36 19.33 17.59
N LEU A 78 1.82 18.34 18.32
CA LEU A 78 2.45 18.48 19.63
C LEU A 78 3.96 18.32 19.52
N LYS A 79 4.70 18.99 20.39
CA LYS A 79 6.16 18.86 20.48
C LYS A 79 6.49 17.59 21.25
N GLY A 80 7.22 16.67 20.63
CA GLY A 80 7.85 15.52 21.30
C GLY A 80 9.12 15.94 22.05
N GLY A 81 9.63 15.04 22.87
CA GLY A 81 10.88 15.22 23.60
C GLY A 81 11.97 14.24 23.15
N GLN A 82 13.05 14.15 23.95
CA GLN A 82 14.23 13.35 23.62
C GLN A 82 13.93 11.84 23.65
N GLU A 83 13.07 11.39 24.56
CA GLU A 83 12.68 10.00 24.71
C GLU A 83 11.21 9.78 24.36
N ARG A 84 10.83 8.51 24.12
CA ARG A 84 9.47 8.15 23.70
C ARG A 84 8.43 8.59 24.73
N TYR A 85 8.69 8.40 26.02
CA TYR A 85 7.75 8.78 27.08
C TYR A 85 7.49 10.28 27.17
N HIS A 86 8.44 11.14 26.82
CA HIS A 86 8.20 12.59 26.72
C HIS A 86 7.14 12.93 25.66
N SER A 87 7.11 12.14 24.57
CA SER A 87 6.09 12.31 23.54
C SER A 87 4.70 11.89 24.05
N SER A 88 4.63 10.80 24.84
CA SER A 88 3.39 10.35 25.49
C SER A 88 2.89 11.38 26.50
N LEU A 89 3.78 11.92 27.33
CA LEU A 89 3.45 12.98 28.30
C LEU A 89 2.94 14.26 27.62
N SER A 90 3.52 14.63 26.49
CA SER A 90 3.05 15.80 25.71
C SER A 90 1.59 15.63 25.27
N ALA A 91 1.20 14.42 24.85
CA ALA A 91 -0.17 14.12 24.49
C ALA A 91 -1.09 14.07 25.75
N ILE A 92 -0.66 13.38 26.81
CA ILE A 92 -1.43 13.33 28.09
C ILE A 92 -1.73 14.74 28.56
N LYS A 93 -0.76 15.63 28.61
CA LYS A 93 -0.90 17.01 29.02
C LYS A 93 -1.85 17.81 28.10
N ALA A 94 -1.79 17.56 26.79
CA ALA A 94 -2.63 18.29 25.81
C ALA A 94 -4.11 17.96 25.91
N TYR A 95 -4.48 16.90 26.63
CA TYR A 95 -5.85 16.42 26.84
C TYR A 95 -6.25 16.30 28.32
N GLU A 96 -5.42 16.76 29.28
CA GLU A 96 -5.60 16.51 30.72
C GLU A 96 -6.94 16.98 31.31
N ASP A 97 -7.56 18.00 30.71
CA ASP A 97 -8.86 18.53 31.13
C ASP A 97 -10.05 17.89 30.38
N THR A 98 -9.84 16.74 29.74
CA THR A 98 -10.88 16.09 28.93
C THR A 98 -11.10 14.64 29.35
N ASP A 99 -12.32 14.11 29.11
CA ASP A 99 -12.63 12.69 29.31
C ASP A 99 -12.54 11.94 27.97
N VAL A 100 -11.33 11.48 27.64
CA VAL A 100 -11.03 10.81 26.36
C VAL A 100 -10.26 9.50 26.55
N ASN A 101 -10.27 8.69 25.53
CA ASN A 101 -9.33 7.59 25.37
C ASN A 101 -8.17 8.06 24.50
N LEU A 102 -6.93 7.77 24.91
CA LEU A 102 -5.72 8.01 24.12
C LEU A 102 -5.25 6.70 23.50
N ILE A 103 -5.05 6.72 22.18
CA ILE A 103 -4.63 5.57 21.38
C ILE A 103 -3.28 5.92 20.76
N PHE A 104 -2.19 5.51 21.41
CA PHE A 104 -0.81 5.79 20.98
C PHE A 104 -0.37 4.82 19.90
N HIS A 105 0.11 5.37 18.79
CA HIS A 105 0.59 4.56 17.68
C HIS A 105 1.90 5.10 17.08
N ASP A 106 2.83 4.19 16.78
CA ASP A 106 4.08 4.54 16.12
C ASP A 106 3.81 5.02 14.68
N ALA A 107 4.22 6.24 14.31
CA ALA A 107 4.10 6.79 12.95
C ALA A 107 4.72 5.91 11.87
N VAL A 108 5.56 4.98 12.26
CA VAL A 108 6.33 4.09 11.38
C VAL A 108 5.82 2.64 11.37
N ARG A 109 4.54 2.44 11.69
CA ARG A 109 3.80 1.19 11.49
C ARG A 109 2.63 1.44 10.51
N PRO A 110 2.93 1.63 9.23
CA PRO A 110 1.94 2.13 8.25
C PRO A 110 0.88 1.09 7.88
N LEU A 111 1.03 -0.15 8.31
CA LEU A 111 0.16 -1.27 7.95
C LEU A 111 -0.74 -1.73 9.11
N VAL A 112 -0.99 -0.87 10.11
CA VAL A 112 -2.05 -1.14 11.09
C VAL A 112 -3.39 -1.31 10.37
N SER A 113 -4.15 -2.37 10.72
CA SER A 113 -5.42 -2.68 10.05
C SER A 113 -6.61 -2.03 10.76
N GLN A 114 -7.71 -1.85 10.02
CA GLN A 114 -8.99 -1.43 10.60
C GLN A 114 -9.49 -2.43 11.65
N ARG A 115 -9.21 -3.73 11.47
CA ARG A 115 -9.52 -4.76 12.46
C ARG A 115 -8.85 -4.46 13.80
N ILE A 116 -7.53 -4.24 13.79
CA ILE A 116 -6.79 -3.91 15.03
C ILE A 116 -7.38 -2.67 15.70
N LEU A 117 -7.66 -1.60 14.93
CA LEU A 117 -8.23 -0.37 15.49
C LEU A 117 -9.60 -0.62 16.12
N ASN A 118 -10.47 -1.34 15.45
CA ASN A 118 -11.81 -1.65 15.93
C ASN A 118 -11.77 -2.54 17.18
N ASP A 119 -10.90 -3.56 17.20
CA ASP A 119 -10.73 -4.46 18.35
C ASP A 119 -10.21 -3.70 19.58
N VAL A 120 -9.24 -2.80 19.39
CA VAL A 120 -8.69 -1.94 20.46
C VAL A 120 -9.78 -1.01 21.01
N ILE A 121 -10.56 -0.37 20.15
CA ILE A 121 -11.64 0.53 20.55
C ILE A 121 -12.74 -0.21 21.31
N ALA A 122 -13.14 -1.39 20.82
CA ALA A 122 -14.11 -2.23 21.52
C ALA A 122 -13.60 -2.70 22.89
N ALA A 123 -12.33 -3.08 22.99
CA ALA A 123 -11.73 -3.48 24.26
C ALA A 123 -11.69 -2.34 25.31
N LEU A 124 -11.56 -1.07 24.88
CA LEU A 124 -11.61 0.09 25.75
C LEU A 124 -12.98 0.32 26.43
N GLU A 125 -14.05 -0.31 25.95
CA GLU A 125 -15.34 -0.28 26.62
C GLU A 125 -15.34 -1.09 27.94
N THR A 126 -14.45 -2.08 28.04
CA THR A 126 -14.37 -2.99 29.18
C THR A 126 -13.08 -2.79 30.02
N TYR A 127 -11.97 -2.49 29.36
CA TYR A 127 -10.65 -2.42 29.97
C TYR A 127 -10.07 -1.01 29.89
N LYS A 128 -9.28 -0.62 30.91
CA LYS A 128 -8.70 0.74 31.01
C LYS A 128 -7.36 0.88 30.29
N ALA A 129 -6.70 -0.23 29.99
CA ALA A 129 -5.40 -0.29 29.32
C ALA A 129 -5.36 -1.48 28.35
N ILE A 130 -4.94 -1.21 27.12
CA ILE A 130 -4.92 -2.18 26.02
C ILE A 130 -3.53 -2.17 25.37
N ASP A 131 -2.98 -3.35 25.12
CA ASP A 131 -1.82 -3.53 24.26
C ASP A 131 -2.17 -4.33 23.00
N VAL A 132 -1.44 -4.14 21.92
CA VAL A 132 -1.51 -4.98 20.74
C VAL A 132 -0.24 -5.81 20.66
N ALA A 133 -0.40 -7.13 20.65
CA ALA A 133 0.76 -8.03 20.60
C ALA A 133 0.45 -9.28 19.77
N MET A 134 1.50 -9.97 19.36
CA MET A 134 1.40 -11.23 18.63
C MET A 134 2.37 -12.26 19.21
N PRO A 135 2.10 -13.57 19.10
CA PRO A 135 2.97 -14.62 19.63
C PRO A 135 4.40 -14.51 19.11
N ALA A 136 5.37 -14.75 19.97
CA ALA A 136 6.77 -14.85 19.57
C ALA A 136 6.99 -16.11 18.71
N THR A 137 7.56 -15.94 17.52
CA THR A 137 7.87 -17.05 16.60
C THR A 137 9.23 -17.66 16.90
N ASP A 138 10.20 -16.84 17.33
CA ASP A 138 11.54 -17.27 17.66
C ASP A 138 11.68 -17.63 19.14
N THR A 139 12.68 -18.43 19.45
CA THR A 139 13.06 -18.68 20.85
C THR A 139 13.69 -17.42 21.43
N ILE A 140 13.10 -16.90 22.50
CA ILE A 140 13.63 -15.76 23.24
C ILE A 140 14.60 -16.27 24.29
N ILE A 141 15.79 -15.66 24.36
CA ILE A 141 16.81 -15.97 25.35
C ILE A 141 17.13 -14.73 26.17
N GLN A 142 17.22 -14.88 27.47
CA GLN A 142 17.74 -13.85 28.35
C GLN A 142 19.24 -14.05 28.53
N VAL A 143 20.03 -13.01 28.26
CA VAL A 143 21.50 -13.06 28.31
C VAL A 143 22.07 -12.05 29.29
N ASN A 144 23.16 -12.43 29.97
CA ASN A 144 24.04 -11.55 30.73
C ASN A 144 25.49 -11.86 30.33
N ASP A 145 26.26 -10.83 29.95
CA ASP A 145 27.66 -10.96 29.51
C ASP A 145 27.91 -12.09 28.50
N ARG A 146 27.03 -12.22 27.47
CA ARG A 146 27.08 -13.27 26.43
C ARG A 146 26.73 -14.70 26.90
N PHE A 147 26.35 -14.91 28.16
CA PHE A 147 25.89 -16.20 28.65
C PHE A 147 24.37 -16.22 28.75
N ILE A 148 23.75 -17.30 28.31
CA ILE A 148 22.32 -17.51 28.46
C ILE A 148 22.02 -17.72 29.95
N GLN A 149 21.13 -16.88 30.50
CA GLN A 149 20.65 -17.02 31.88
C GLN A 149 19.34 -17.82 31.91
N GLU A 150 18.46 -17.58 30.98
CA GLU A 150 17.14 -18.19 30.95
C GLU A 150 16.64 -18.31 29.49
N ILE A 151 15.86 -19.35 29.25
CA ILE A 151 15.06 -19.51 28.02
C ILE A 151 13.61 -19.62 28.46
N PRO A 152 12.86 -18.48 28.45
CA PRO A 152 11.47 -18.47 28.90
C PRO A 152 10.58 -19.34 28.04
N ASP A 153 9.47 -19.82 28.60
CA ASP A 153 8.45 -20.56 27.89
C ASP A 153 7.82 -19.67 26.78
N ARG A 154 8.14 -19.97 25.52
CA ARG A 154 7.70 -19.20 24.35
C ARG A 154 6.17 -19.11 24.24
N SER A 155 5.42 -20.09 24.74
CA SER A 155 3.96 -20.07 24.67
C SER A 155 3.34 -18.91 25.45
N LYS A 156 4.08 -18.31 26.39
CA LYS A 156 3.69 -17.16 27.19
C LYS A 156 4.28 -15.83 26.73
N LEU A 157 5.06 -15.86 25.64
CA LEU A 157 5.75 -14.67 25.15
C LEU A 157 5.08 -14.12 23.92
N MET A 158 4.86 -12.83 23.93
CA MET A 158 4.33 -12.07 22.80
C MET A 158 5.26 -10.92 22.42
N ARG A 159 5.24 -10.54 21.15
CA ARG A 159 5.92 -9.36 20.63
C ARG A 159 4.96 -8.18 20.65
N GLY A 160 5.24 -7.15 21.47
CA GLY A 160 4.46 -5.94 21.56
C GLY A 160 4.46 -5.14 20.25
N GLN A 161 3.29 -4.65 19.88
CA GLN A 161 3.09 -3.75 18.75
C GLN A 161 2.45 -2.44 19.24
N THR A 162 1.96 -1.63 18.33
CA THR A 162 1.05 -0.54 18.61
C THR A 162 -0.15 -0.64 17.66
N PRO A 163 -1.35 -0.12 18.01
CA PRO A 163 -1.64 0.86 19.06
C PRO A 163 -1.58 0.31 20.49
N GLN A 164 -1.18 1.18 21.43
CA GLN A 164 -1.39 1.01 22.85
C GLN A 164 -2.46 2.02 23.30
N ALA A 165 -3.51 1.60 23.98
CA ALA A 165 -4.64 2.45 24.23
C ALA A 165 -5.03 2.48 25.72
N PHE A 166 -5.44 3.65 26.18
CA PHE A 166 -5.71 3.88 27.59
C PHE A 166 -6.88 4.85 27.80
N HIS A 167 -7.60 4.68 28.88
CA HIS A 167 -8.33 5.80 29.46
C HIS A 167 -7.34 6.87 29.91
N LEU A 168 -7.57 8.14 29.59
CA LEU A 168 -6.63 9.22 29.91
C LEU A 168 -6.28 9.26 31.39
N GLU A 169 -7.26 9.14 32.29
CA GLU A 169 -7.05 9.15 33.73
C GLU A 169 -6.08 8.04 34.19
N THR A 170 -6.18 6.86 33.58
CA THR A 170 -5.35 5.69 33.94
C THR A 170 -3.89 5.91 33.56
N ILE A 171 -3.62 6.29 32.30
CA ILE A 171 -2.24 6.50 31.85
C ILE A 171 -1.61 7.74 32.50
N LYS A 172 -2.40 8.79 32.76
CA LYS A 172 -1.94 9.97 33.49
C LYS A 172 -1.52 9.59 34.91
N HIS A 173 -2.37 8.86 35.64
CA HIS A 173 -2.05 8.42 37.01
C HIS A 173 -0.80 7.51 37.06
N ALA A 174 -0.66 6.59 36.10
CA ALA A 174 0.52 5.76 36.00
C ALA A 174 1.81 6.59 35.83
N TYR A 175 1.79 7.59 34.98
CA TYR A 175 2.93 8.50 34.79
C TYR A 175 3.17 9.43 35.98
N ASP A 176 2.13 9.91 36.67
CA ASP A 176 2.26 10.76 37.87
C ASP A 176 3.04 10.01 38.98
N ILE A 177 2.83 8.68 39.12
CA ILE A 177 3.60 7.84 40.03
C ILE A 177 5.00 7.56 39.49
N ALA A 178 5.09 7.17 38.20
CA ALA A 178 6.35 6.76 37.57
C ALA A 178 7.41 7.86 37.59
N LEU A 179 7.02 9.13 37.41
CA LEU A 179 7.93 10.27 37.39
C LEU A 179 8.49 10.62 38.79
N GLN A 180 7.95 10.04 39.87
CA GLN A 180 8.50 10.15 41.22
C GLN A 180 9.57 9.09 41.52
N ASP A 181 9.68 8.05 40.65
CA ASP A 181 10.71 6.98 40.82
C ASP A 181 12.03 7.45 40.20
N PRO A 182 13.11 7.67 40.99
CA PRO A 182 14.43 8.04 40.47
C PRO A 182 15.05 7.00 39.51
N ALA A 183 14.57 5.75 39.59
CA ALA A 183 14.99 4.65 38.73
C ALA A 183 14.06 4.42 37.54
N PHE A 184 13.23 5.44 37.18
CA PHE A 184 12.28 5.34 36.11
C PHE A 184 12.98 5.02 34.78
N LYS A 185 12.70 3.85 34.25
CA LYS A 185 13.05 3.40 32.91
C LYS A 185 11.87 2.66 32.33
N VAL A 186 11.50 3.00 31.12
CA VAL A 186 10.37 2.38 30.42
C VAL A 186 10.66 2.28 28.93
N THR A 187 10.19 1.21 28.32
CA THR A 187 10.29 0.98 26.87
C THR A 187 9.05 1.43 26.11
N ASP A 188 7.87 1.34 26.77
CA ASP A 188 6.57 1.66 26.19
C ASP A 188 5.55 2.09 27.27
N ASP A 189 4.36 2.53 26.84
CA ASP A 189 3.34 3.09 27.75
C ASP A 189 2.64 1.98 28.57
N CYS A 190 2.46 0.77 28.01
CA CYS A 190 1.91 -0.37 28.76
C CYS A 190 2.82 -0.79 29.90
N GLY A 191 4.13 -0.75 29.71
CA GLY A 191 5.12 -1.03 30.75
C GLY A 191 5.03 -0.08 31.95
N VAL A 192 4.60 1.18 31.72
CA VAL A 192 4.33 2.13 32.82
C VAL A 192 3.14 1.67 33.65
N VAL A 193 2.03 1.31 32.99
CA VAL A 193 0.83 0.82 33.68
C VAL A 193 1.13 -0.45 34.47
N VAL A 194 1.77 -1.45 33.83
CA VAL A 194 2.10 -2.74 34.47
C VAL A 194 2.96 -2.55 35.73
N LYS A 195 3.94 -1.63 35.68
CA LYS A 195 4.86 -1.42 36.81
C LYS A 195 4.28 -0.58 37.93
N TYR A 196 3.53 0.48 37.60
CA TYR A 196 3.13 1.50 38.56
C TYR A 196 1.65 1.44 38.96
N LEU A 197 0.82 0.68 38.21
CA LEU A 197 -0.59 0.39 38.52
C LEU A 197 -0.87 -1.11 38.38
N PRO A 198 -0.23 -1.97 39.19
CA PRO A 198 -0.33 -3.43 39.06
C PRO A 198 -1.75 -3.98 39.21
N GLU A 199 -2.66 -3.22 39.82
CA GLU A 199 -4.08 -3.55 39.96
C GLU A 199 -4.89 -3.31 38.67
N VAL A 200 -4.32 -2.59 37.69
CA VAL A 200 -4.97 -2.32 36.41
C VAL A 200 -4.46 -3.33 35.37
N PRO A 201 -5.27 -4.32 34.98
CA PRO A 201 -4.85 -5.28 33.97
C PRO A 201 -4.72 -4.59 32.61
N VAL A 202 -3.63 -4.91 31.88
CA VAL A 202 -3.46 -4.52 30.48
C VAL A 202 -3.99 -5.68 29.63
N TYR A 203 -5.08 -5.42 28.90
CA TYR A 203 -5.68 -6.41 28.01
C TYR A 203 -4.94 -6.49 26.68
N VAL A 204 -4.71 -7.70 26.15
CA VAL A 204 -3.97 -7.88 24.90
C VAL A 204 -4.92 -8.16 23.75
N VAL A 205 -4.87 -7.31 22.74
CA VAL A 205 -5.53 -7.51 21.42
C VAL A 205 -4.54 -8.17 20.47
N ASN A 206 -5.00 -9.14 19.68
CA ASN A 206 -4.16 -9.82 18.70
C ASN A 206 -3.70 -8.88 17.60
N GLY A 207 -2.39 -8.76 17.45
CA GLY A 207 -1.74 -8.03 16.36
C GLY A 207 -1.72 -8.77 15.03
N GLU A 208 -0.94 -8.24 14.09
CA GLU A 208 -0.74 -8.80 12.75
C GLU A 208 0.74 -8.71 12.37
N GLU A 209 1.26 -9.71 11.62
CA GLU A 209 2.65 -9.70 11.13
C GLU A 209 2.90 -8.47 10.23
N SER A 210 1.91 -8.10 9.43
CA SER A 210 1.97 -6.92 8.57
C SER A 210 2.10 -5.60 9.34
N ASN A 211 1.63 -5.53 10.62
CA ASN A 211 1.75 -4.34 11.47
C ASN A 211 3.18 -4.18 12.02
N MET A 212 4.16 -4.39 11.15
CA MET A 212 5.58 -4.28 11.48
C MET A 212 6.02 -2.82 11.63
N LYS A 213 7.08 -2.62 12.41
CA LYS A 213 7.71 -1.30 12.62
C LYS A 213 8.88 -1.13 11.65
N LEU A 214 8.88 -0.07 10.86
CA LEU A 214 10.05 0.32 10.06
C LEU A 214 11.21 0.70 10.98
N THR A 215 12.19 -0.19 11.11
CA THR A 215 13.33 -0.03 12.02
C THR A 215 14.66 -0.07 11.28
N TYR A 216 14.82 -1.00 10.36
CA TYR A 216 16.02 -1.24 9.57
C TYR A 216 15.76 -0.95 8.09
N LYS A 217 16.83 -0.85 7.29
CA LYS A 217 16.71 -0.58 5.84
C LYS A 217 15.97 -1.72 5.12
N GLU A 218 16.18 -2.94 5.56
CA GLU A 218 15.56 -4.15 4.99
C GLU A 218 14.03 -4.14 5.16
N ASP A 219 13.53 -3.50 6.22
CA ASP A 219 12.09 -3.39 6.48
C ASP A 219 11.36 -2.61 5.36
N THR A 220 12.05 -1.74 4.63
CA THR A 220 11.46 -1.00 3.51
C THR A 220 10.98 -1.93 2.41
N TYR A 221 11.75 -2.97 2.09
CA TYR A 221 11.40 -3.98 1.09
C TYR A 221 10.22 -4.86 1.57
N LEU A 222 10.21 -5.21 2.86
CA LEU A 222 9.12 -5.99 3.44
C LEU A 222 7.83 -5.17 3.47
N LEU A 223 7.88 -3.91 3.87
CA LEU A 223 6.73 -3.01 3.85
C LEU A 223 6.16 -2.85 2.44
N ASP A 224 7.02 -2.58 1.45
CA ASP A 224 6.58 -2.46 0.06
C ASP A 224 5.87 -3.73 -0.41
N LYS A 225 6.41 -4.92 -0.06
CA LYS A 225 5.78 -6.20 -0.36
C LYS A 225 4.46 -6.40 0.38
N PHE A 226 4.37 -6.05 1.64
CA PHE A 226 3.11 -6.12 2.38
C PHE A 226 2.05 -5.15 1.84
N PHE A 227 2.44 -3.95 1.40
CA PHE A 227 1.53 -3.05 0.70
C PHE A 227 1.00 -3.66 -0.59
N GLN A 228 1.85 -4.33 -1.37
CA GLN A 228 1.44 -5.04 -2.57
C GLN A 228 0.44 -6.17 -2.25
N LEU A 229 0.70 -6.96 -1.19
CA LEU A 229 -0.17 -8.07 -0.78
C LEU A 229 -1.52 -7.59 -0.22
N ARG A 230 -1.52 -6.51 0.58
CA ARG A 230 -2.74 -5.97 1.21
C ARG A 230 -3.74 -5.41 0.19
N LYS A 231 -3.28 -4.97 -0.97
CA LYS A 231 -4.13 -4.40 -2.04
C LYS A 231 -4.81 -5.44 -2.92
N SER A 232 -4.52 -6.73 -2.77
CA SER A 232 -5.32 -7.79 -3.39
C SER A 232 -6.78 -7.84 -2.88
N GLU A 233 -7.10 -7.11 -1.80
CA GLU A 233 -8.46 -6.95 -1.24
C GLU A 233 -9.30 -5.85 -1.92
N LEU A 234 -8.90 -5.32 -3.09
CA LEU A 234 -9.68 -4.35 -3.88
C LEU A 234 -11.04 -4.88 -4.36
N ASN A 235 -11.30 -6.16 -4.18
CA ASN A 235 -12.57 -6.80 -4.55
C ASN A 235 -13.81 -6.26 -3.80
N THR A 236 -13.65 -5.31 -2.88
CA THR A 236 -14.73 -4.77 -2.03
C THR A 236 -14.98 -3.28 -2.19
N LEU A 237 -14.53 -2.62 -3.29
CA LEU A 237 -14.92 -1.24 -3.52
C LEU A 237 -16.44 -1.17 -3.81
N PRO A 238 -17.18 -0.30 -3.11
CA PRO A 238 -18.62 -0.18 -3.31
C PRO A 238 -18.96 0.17 -4.77
N ILE A 239 -19.96 -0.50 -5.32
CA ILE A 239 -20.54 -0.27 -6.66
C ILE A 239 -20.95 1.20 -6.89
N ALA A 240 -21.09 2.00 -5.83
CA ALA A 240 -21.49 3.41 -5.88
C ALA A 240 -20.56 4.34 -6.69
N GLN A 241 -19.31 3.94 -6.99
CA GLN A 241 -18.37 4.75 -7.78
C GLN A 241 -18.42 4.48 -9.29
N GLU A 242 -19.19 3.50 -9.76
CA GLU A 242 -19.28 3.14 -11.19
C GLU A 242 -19.83 4.24 -12.08
N ASN A 243 -20.64 5.14 -11.54
CA ASN A 243 -21.15 6.32 -12.30
C ASN A 243 -20.05 7.28 -12.75
N ASN A 244 -18.83 7.18 -12.23
CA ASN A 244 -17.71 8.03 -12.64
C ASN A 244 -17.10 7.67 -13.99
N LEU A 245 -17.53 6.55 -14.62
CA LEU A 245 -17.05 6.12 -15.94
C LEU A 245 -17.87 6.68 -17.11
N LYS A 246 -19.09 7.16 -16.86
CA LYS A 246 -19.93 7.76 -17.91
C LYS A 246 -19.22 8.95 -18.57
N HIS A 247 -19.21 8.94 -19.91
CA HIS A 247 -18.60 9.97 -20.76
C HIS A 247 -17.07 10.08 -20.64
N ARG A 248 -16.41 9.19 -19.88
CA ARG A 248 -14.95 9.12 -19.87
C ARG A 248 -14.44 8.50 -21.16
N VAL A 249 -13.27 8.94 -21.60
CA VAL A 249 -12.59 8.42 -22.79
C VAL A 249 -11.49 7.47 -22.38
N ALA A 250 -11.57 6.23 -22.84
CA ALA A 250 -10.61 5.18 -22.57
C ALA A 250 -9.96 4.64 -23.84
N VAL A 251 -8.65 4.46 -23.81
CA VAL A 251 -7.88 3.81 -24.89
C VAL A 251 -7.32 2.49 -24.38
N VAL A 252 -7.60 1.40 -25.09
CA VAL A 252 -7.14 0.05 -24.75
C VAL A 252 -6.22 -0.47 -25.84
N PHE A 253 -4.92 -0.52 -25.55
CA PHE A 253 -3.94 -1.21 -26.39
C PHE A 253 -3.96 -2.71 -26.06
N GLY A 254 -4.00 -3.58 -27.07
CA GLY A 254 -4.20 -5.02 -26.92
C GLY A 254 -5.67 -5.42 -26.74
N GLY A 255 -6.61 -4.56 -27.14
CA GLY A 255 -8.06 -4.73 -26.94
C GLY A 255 -8.76 -5.74 -27.87
N SER A 256 -8.04 -6.57 -28.62
CA SER A 256 -8.63 -7.48 -29.61
C SER A 256 -9.20 -8.78 -29.04
N TYR A 257 -8.61 -9.31 -27.99
CA TYR A 257 -9.02 -10.55 -27.33
C TYR A 257 -8.51 -10.62 -25.88
N GLY A 258 -9.01 -11.60 -25.13
CA GLY A 258 -8.61 -11.86 -23.73
C GLY A 258 -8.89 -10.66 -22.83
N ILE A 259 -8.02 -10.41 -21.85
CA ILE A 259 -8.23 -9.38 -20.83
C ILE A 259 -8.55 -8.00 -21.44
N GLY A 260 -7.83 -7.60 -22.49
CA GLY A 260 -8.05 -6.28 -23.09
C GLY A 260 -9.43 -6.12 -23.72
N ALA A 261 -9.95 -7.17 -24.35
CA ALA A 261 -11.30 -7.17 -24.91
C ALA A 261 -12.36 -7.05 -23.81
N ASP A 262 -12.21 -7.82 -22.71
CA ASP A 262 -13.16 -7.78 -21.59
C ASP A 262 -13.11 -6.44 -20.84
N VAL A 263 -11.92 -5.84 -20.66
CA VAL A 263 -11.78 -4.48 -20.13
C VAL A 263 -12.53 -3.48 -21.02
N ALA A 264 -12.35 -3.57 -22.33
CA ALA A 264 -13.01 -2.66 -23.27
C ALA A 264 -14.55 -2.85 -23.24
N GLN A 265 -15.02 -4.07 -23.17
CA GLN A 265 -16.43 -4.39 -23.09
C GLN A 265 -17.07 -3.83 -21.81
N LEU A 266 -16.48 -4.11 -20.65
CA LEU A 266 -16.99 -3.63 -19.37
C LEU A 266 -16.97 -2.09 -19.27
N LEU A 267 -15.95 -1.42 -19.81
CA LEU A 267 -15.91 0.04 -19.85
C LEU A 267 -17.05 0.62 -20.71
N LYS A 268 -17.37 0.00 -21.85
CA LYS A 268 -18.49 0.41 -22.71
C LYS A 268 -19.83 0.20 -22.00
N GLU A 269 -20.03 -0.93 -21.35
CA GLU A 269 -21.25 -1.23 -20.58
C GLU A 269 -21.50 -0.22 -19.47
N LYS A 270 -20.41 0.32 -18.88
CA LYS A 270 -20.46 1.37 -17.85
C LYS A 270 -20.54 2.81 -18.45
N GLY A 271 -20.70 2.94 -19.77
CA GLY A 271 -20.95 4.22 -20.45
C GLY A 271 -19.71 5.03 -20.82
N ALA A 272 -18.52 4.44 -20.81
CA ALA A 272 -17.31 5.08 -21.30
C ALA A 272 -17.22 5.04 -22.84
N ASN A 273 -16.57 6.04 -23.44
CA ASN A 273 -16.18 6.04 -24.84
C ASN A 273 -14.85 5.27 -24.98
N VAL A 274 -14.88 4.09 -25.62
CA VAL A 274 -13.74 3.19 -25.63
C VAL A 274 -13.18 2.99 -27.03
N PHE A 275 -11.89 3.19 -27.18
CA PHE A 275 -11.12 3.01 -28.40
C PHE A 275 -10.10 1.88 -28.21
N CYS A 276 -10.15 0.89 -29.11
CA CYS A 276 -9.30 -0.30 -29.01
C CYS A 276 -8.29 -0.31 -30.16
N TYR A 277 -7.02 -0.57 -29.81
CA TYR A 277 -5.91 -0.67 -30.75
C TYR A 277 -5.15 -1.97 -30.55
N SER A 278 -4.86 -2.66 -31.66
CA SER A 278 -4.01 -3.84 -31.66
C SER A 278 -3.50 -4.14 -33.08
N ARG A 279 -2.48 -4.99 -33.18
CA ARG A 279 -1.95 -5.44 -34.46
C ARG A 279 -3.00 -6.16 -35.33
N SER A 280 -3.87 -6.95 -34.71
CA SER A 280 -4.89 -7.73 -35.41
C SER A 280 -6.13 -6.93 -35.81
N MET A 281 -6.46 -5.85 -35.07
CA MET A 281 -7.67 -5.02 -35.37
C MET A 281 -7.41 -3.93 -36.39
N ASN A 282 -6.34 -3.17 -36.22
CA ASN A 282 -6.06 -1.95 -36.95
C ASN A 282 -4.57 -1.72 -37.24
N GLY A 283 -3.77 -2.78 -37.11
CA GLY A 283 -2.34 -2.75 -37.41
C GLY A 283 -1.47 -2.00 -36.42
N THR A 284 -2.01 -1.56 -35.27
CA THR A 284 -1.27 -0.76 -34.30
C THR A 284 -0.37 -1.66 -33.46
N ASP A 285 0.95 -1.44 -33.57
CA ASP A 285 1.97 -2.09 -32.74
C ASP A 285 2.48 -1.13 -31.67
N VAL A 286 2.33 -1.50 -30.38
CA VAL A 286 2.84 -0.70 -29.25
C VAL A 286 4.36 -0.57 -29.26
N GLY A 287 5.07 -1.53 -29.87
CA GLY A 287 6.52 -1.47 -30.08
C GLY A 287 6.94 -0.35 -31.04
N ASN A 288 6.02 0.22 -31.81
CA ASN A 288 6.24 1.34 -32.71
C ASN A 288 5.66 2.63 -32.09
N LYS A 289 6.55 3.53 -31.68
CA LYS A 289 6.19 4.78 -31.00
C LYS A 289 5.26 5.67 -31.84
N GLU A 290 5.54 5.79 -33.13
CA GLU A 290 4.78 6.64 -34.06
C GLU A 290 3.33 6.14 -34.24
N GLN A 291 3.14 4.81 -34.21
CA GLN A 291 1.80 4.21 -34.28
C GLN A 291 1.00 4.47 -33.00
N VAL A 292 1.66 4.38 -31.84
CA VAL A 292 1.05 4.74 -30.54
C VAL A 292 0.64 6.22 -30.54
N SER A 293 1.56 7.11 -30.93
CA SER A 293 1.31 8.55 -31.04
C SER A 293 0.11 8.86 -31.95
N LYS A 294 0.08 8.25 -33.12
CA LYS A 294 -1.04 8.43 -34.09
C LYS A 294 -2.37 7.97 -33.49
N ALA A 295 -2.41 6.83 -32.82
CA ALA A 295 -3.62 6.31 -32.21
C ALA A 295 -4.17 7.28 -31.13
N LEU A 296 -3.31 7.78 -30.25
CA LEU A 296 -3.72 8.72 -29.20
C LEU A 296 -4.14 10.08 -29.76
N GLN A 297 -3.44 10.60 -30.79
CA GLN A 297 -3.81 11.84 -31.47
C GLN A 297 -5.18 11.73 -32.15
N GLU A 298 -5.49 10.59 -32.76
CA GLU A 298 -6.79 10.34 -33.39
C GLU A 298 -7.92 10.40 -32.37
N VAL A 299 -7.78 9.71 -31.22
CA VAL A 299 -8.77 9.72 -30.13
C VAL A 299 -8.93 11.12 -29.56
N TYR A 300 -7.82 11.81 -29.32
CA TYR A 300 -7.86 13.16 -28.75
C TYR A 300 -8.53 14.15 -29.71
N ARG A 301 -8.25 14.06 -31.02
CA ARG A 301 -8.92 14.90 -32.06
C ARG A 301 -10.43 14.65 -32.10
N GLN A 302 -10.86 13.41 -31.89
CA GLN A 302 -12.26 13.03 -31.89
C GLN A 302 -13.02 13.43 -30.64
N CYS A 303 -12.38 13.29 -29.44
CA CYS A 303 -13.05 13.40 -28.16
C CYS A 303 -12.64 14.64 -27.35
N GLY A 304 -11.53 15.31 -27.68
CA GLY A 304 -10.99 16.45 -26.96
C GLY A 304 -10.37 16.11 -25.61
N ARG A 305 -10.31 14.81 -25.25
CA ARG A 305 -9.75 14.33 -23.97
C ARG A 305 -9.42 12.83 -24.00
N ILE A 306 -8.53 12.39 -23.12
CA ILE A 306 -8.29 10.97 -22.82
C ILE A 306 -8.17 10.86 -21.29
N ASP A 307 -9.05 10.07 -20.67
CA ASP A 307 -9.07 9.90 -19.22
C ASP A 307 -8.31 8.66 -18.75
N TYR A 308 -8.42 7.57 -19.52
CA TYR A 308 -7.86 6.28 -19.15
C TYR A 308 -7.09 5.67 -20.31
N ILE A 309 -5.90 5.16 -20.03
CA ILE A 309 -5.13 4.39 -21.00
C ILE A 309 -4.76 3.05 -20.35
N ILE A 310 -5.07 1.97 -21.03
CA ILE A 310 -4.85 0.60 -20.56
C ILE A 310 -4.01 -0.12 -21.61
N ASN A 311 -2.84 -0.64 -21.23
CA ASN A 311 -1.99 -1.41 -22.12
C ASN A 311 -1.92 -2.87 -21.68
N THR A 312 -2.71 -3.72 -22.37
CA THR A 312 -2.71 -5.18 -22.16
C THR A 312 -1.86 -5.91 -23.21
N ALA A 313 -1.26 -5.19 -24.16
CA ALA A 313 -0.44 -5.80 -25.20
C ALA A 313 0.77 -6.53 -24.59
N GLY A 314 1.02 -7.73 -25.08
CA GLY A 314 2.14 -8.55 -24.62
C GLY A 314 2.34 -9.78 -25.45
N LEU A 315 3.57 -10.31 -25.43
CA LEU A 315 3.97 -11.56 -26.07
C LEU A 315 4.57 -12.50 -25.02
N LEU A 316 4.15 -13.75 -25.03
CA LEU A 316 4.72 -14.84 -24.25
C LEU A 316 5.23 -15.92 -25.18
N ASN A 317 6.54 -16.17 -25.16
CA ASN A 317 7.19 -17.29 -25.83
C ASN A 317 7.72 -18.22 -24.74
N LYS A 318 7.29 -19.48 -24.79
CA LYS A 318 7.70 -20.51 -23.83
C LYS A 318 8.66 -21.49 -24.48
N GLU A 319 9.95 -21.18 -24.38
CA GLU A 319 11.03 -22.02 -24.91
C GLU A 319 12.34 -21.80 -24.13
N PRO A 320 13.29 -22.76 -24.15
CA PRO A 320 14.62 -22.56 -23.56
C PRO A 320 15.33 -21.39 -24.24
N LEU A 321 15.99 -20.52 -23.45
CA LEU A 321 16.70 -19.35 -24.00
C LEU A 321 17.70 -19.71 -25.10
N MET A 322 18.40 -20.84 -24.92
CA MET A 322 19.41 -21.33 -25.90
C MET A 322 18.84 -21.77 -27.26
N SER A 323 17.52 -22.03 -27.29
CA SER A 323 16.80 -22.43 -28.51
C SER A 323 15.98 -21.29 -29.12
N CYS A 324 15.90 -20.15 -28.40
CA CYS A 324 15.11 -19.05 -28.84
C CYS A 324 15.80 -18.27 -29.96
N ASP A 325 15.08 -18.02 -31.04
CA ASP A 325 15.55 -17.16 -32.12
C ASP A 325 15.71 -15.72 -31.61
N TYR A 326 16.83 -15.08 -32.04
CA TYR A 326 17.16 -13.73 -31.57
C TYR A 326 16.08 -12.69 -31.96
N GLN A 327 15.49 -12.83 -33.16
CA GLN A 327 14.40 -11.91 -33.58
C GLN A 327 13.17 -12.08 -32.69
N THR A 328 12.85 -13.28 -32.28
CA THR A 328 11.77 -13.58 -31.30
C THR A 328 12.05 -12.90 -29.95
N ILE A 329 13.30 -12.94 -29.46
CA ILE A 329 13.72 -12.22 -28.25
C ILE A 329 13.50 -10.70 -28.43
N CYS A 330 13.99 -10.13 -29.53
CA CYS A 330 13.84 -8.71 -29.83
C CYS A 330 12.36 -8.31 -29.89
N ASN A 331 11.53 -9.09 -30.55
CA ASN A 331 10.08 -8.85 -30.66
C ASN A 331 9.39 -8.88 -29.31
N ALA A 332 9.75 -9.83 -28.44
CA ALA A 332 9.20 -9.94 -27.09
C ALA A 332 9.60 -8.72 -26.22
N VAL A 333 10.87 -8.33 -26.25
CA VAL A 333 11.35 -7.14 -25.52
C VAL A 333 10.70 -5.88 -26.07
N ASN A 334 10.64 -5.74 -27.39
CA ASN A 334 10.05 -4.57 -28.03
C ASN A 334 8.55 -4.43 -27.70
N THR A 335 7.78 -5.50 -27.79
CA THR A 335 6.34 -5.45 -27.49
C THR A 335 6.11 -5.27 -25.99
N ASN A 336 6.76 -6.06 -25.11
CA ASN A 336 6.45 -6.08 -23.69
C ASN A 336 7.00 -4.86 -22.96
N TYR A 337 8.26 -4.49 -23.21
CA TYR A 337 8.92 -3.41 -22.46
C TYR A 337 8.92 -2.09 -23.23
N MET A 338 9.46 -2.06 -24.45
CA MET A 338 9.47 -0.82 -25.22
C MET A 338 8.05 -0.35 -25.55
N GLY A 339 7.12 -1.26 -25.80
CA GLY A 339 5.69 -0.93 -25.97
C GLY A 339 5.09 -0.27 -24.72
N THR A 340 5.49 -0.74 -23.51
CA THR A 340 5.10 -0.08 -22.25
C THR A 340 5.68 1.34 -22.16
N VAL A 341 6.97 1.51 -22.48
CA VAL A 341 7.64 2.82 -22.50
C VAL A 341 7.01 3.77 -23.54
N ASN A 342 6.76 3.29 -24.73
CA ASN A 342 6.15 4.09 -25.81
C ASN A 342 4.75 4.59 -25.42
N VAL A 343 3.92 3.68 -24.86
CA VAL A 343 2.58 4.05 -24.40
C VAL A 343 2.66 5.08 -23.28
N ALA A 344 3.56 4.93 -22.31
CA ALA A 344 3.72 5.91 -21.24
C ALA A 344 4.15 7.29 -21.78
N LEU A 345 5.18 7.33 -22.63
CA LEU A 345 5.69 8.58 -23.21
C LEU A 345 4.60 9.36 -23.97
N GLU A 346 3.88 8.66 -24.85
CA GLU A 346 2.84 9.29 -25.69
C GLU A 346 1.56 9.58 -24.92
N ALA A 347 1.30 8.87 -23.80
CA ALA A 347 0.14 9.09 -22.93
C ALA A 347 0.27 10.35 -22.06
N PHE A 348 1.49 10.72 -21.66
CA PHE A 348 1.76 11.76 -20.65
C PHE A 348 1.03 13.09 -20.92
N PRO A 349 1.11 13.72 -22.12
CA PRO A 349 0.49 15.03 -22.35
C PRO A 349 -1.03 14.99 -22.15
N TYR A 350 -1.70 13.95 -22.59
CA TYR A 350 -3.15 13.80 -22.49
C TYR A 350 -3.60 13.50 -21.05
N LEU A 351 -2.89 12.62 -20.37
CA LEU A 351 -3.20 12.26 -18.98
C LEU A 351 -2.88 13.40 -18.00
N LYS A 352 -1.89 14.23 -18.31
CA LYS A 352 -1.60 15.45 -17.55
C LYS A 352 -2.75 16.44 -17.59
N GLU A 353 -3.36 16.63 -18.76
CA GLU A 353 -4.49 17.52 -18.95
C GLU A 353 -5.75 17.02 -18.23
N SER A 354 -6.05 15.73 -18.36
CA SER A 354 -7.24 15.12 -17.77
C SER A 354 -7.09 14.73 -16.31
N LYS A 355 -5.86 14.77 -15.74
CA LYS A 355 -5.47 14.11 -14.46
C LYS A 355 -5.87 12.65 -14.49
N GLY A 356 -5.57 12.01 -15.60
CA GLY A 356 -6.05 10.68 -15.95
C GLY A 356 -5.25 9.54 -15.32
N LYS A 357 -5.55 8.31 -15.77
CA LYS A 357 -4.95 7.10 -15.20
C LYS A 357 -4.40 6.18 -16.28
N LEU A 358 -3.27 5.55 -15.98
CA LEU A 358 -2.55 4.63 -16.85
C LEU A 358 -2.42 3.27 -16.15
N VAL A 359 -2.81 2.19 -16.83
CA VAL A 359 -2.73 0.83 -16.30
C VAL A 359 -1.94 -0.07 -17.24
N PHE A 360 -0.94 -0.72 -16.67
CA PHE A 360 -0.13 -1.75 -17.30
C PHE A 360 -0.40 -3.14 -16.73
N PHE A 361 0.15 -4.16 -17.38
CA PHE A 361 -0.01 -5.56 -16.96
C PHE A 361 1.34 -6.23 -16.78
N THR A 362 1.55 -6.79 -15.61
CA THR A 362 2.65 -7.68 -15.32
C THR A 362 2.18 -9.15 -15.29
N SER A 363 2.85 -10.00 -14.59
CA SER A 363 2.54 -11.42 -14.41
C SER A 363 3.15 -11.89 -13.09
N SER A 364 2.60 -12.91 -12.47
CA SER A 364 3.19 -13.52 -11.27
C SER A 364 4.67 -13.96 -11.42
N SER A 365 5.17 -13.99 -12.64
CA SER A 365 6.58 -14.25 -12.92
C SER A 365 7.50 -13.04 -12.71
N TYR A 366 6.97 -11.85 -12.37
CA TYR A 366 7.79 -10.67 -12.11
C TYR A 366 8.58 -10.78 -10.81
N THR A 367 8.07 -11.53 -9.83
CA THR A 367 8.72 -11.71 -8.52
C THR A 367 9.85 -12.71 -8.54
N ARG A 368 9.79 -13.66 -9.49
CA ARG A 368 10.79 -14.72 -9.64
C ARG A 368 10.80 -15.21 -11.09
N GLY A 369 11.97 -15.19 -11.73
CA GLY A 369 12.17 -15.75 -13.06
C GLY A 369 11.77 -17.23 -13.11
N ARG A 370 11.21 -17.66 -14.25
CA ARG A 370 10.77 -19.04 -14.46
C ARG A 370 11.48 -19.63 -15.67
N ALA A 371 11.86 -20.91 -15.58
CA ALA A 371 12.43 -21.64 -16.69
C ALA A 371 11.51 -21.61 -17.91
N PHE A 372 12.08 -21.61 -19.09
CA PHE A 372 11.44 -21.61 -20.41
C PHE A 372 10.75 -20.31 -20.83
N TYR A 373 10.65 -19.27 -19.99
CA TYR A 373 10.18 -17.95 -20.38
C TYR A 373 10.91 -16.82 -19.64
N SER A 374 12.24 -16.93 -19.63
CA SER A 374 13.13 -15.97 -18.99
C SER A 374 12.94 -14.54 -19.51
N ILE A 375 12.82 -14.33 -20.83
CA ILE A 375 12.61 -13.02 -21.45
C ILE A 375 11.26 -12.42 -21.03
N TYR A 376 10.21 -13.23 -21.05
CA TYR A 376 8.90 -12.76 -20.58
C TYR A 376 8.95 -12.34 -19.11
N SER A 377 9.51 -13.18 -18.24
CA SER A 377 9.62 -12.87 -16.80
C SER A 377 10.41 -11.59 -16.55
N SER A 378 11.56 -11.41 -17.22
CA SER A 378 12.40 -10.22 -17.07
C SER A 378 11.70 -8.95 -17.58
N THR A 379 11.00 -9.00 -18.72
CA THR A 379 10.23 -7.86 -19.20
C THR A 379 9.07 -7.50 -18.26
N LYS A 380 8.41 -8.49 -17.66
CA LYS A 380 7.33 -8.25 -16.68
C LYS A 380 7.84 -7.69 -15.35
N ALA A 381 9.05 -8.06 -14.92
CA ALA A 381 9.72 -7.41 -13.77
C ALA A 381 10.12 -5.96 -14.09
N ALA A 382 10.66 -5.72 -15.29
CA ALA A 382 11.01 -4.37 -15.74
C ALA A 382 9.79 -3.42 -15.78
N ILE A 383 8.62 -3.91 -16.22
CA ILE A 383 7.36 -3.12 -16.19
C ILE A 383 7.02 -2.67 -14.77
N VAL A 384 7.14 -3.56 -13.78
CA VAL A 384 6.81 -3.19 -12.38
C VAL A 384 7.72 -2.08 -11.89
N ASN A 385 9.04 -2.21 -12.09
CA ASN A 385 10.00 -1.19 -11.68
C ASN A 385 9.75 0.15 -12.39
N PHE A 386 9.50 0.10 -13.69
CA PHE A 386 9.17 1.28 -14.49
C PHE A 386 7.90 1.98 -14.00
N VAL A 387 6.82 1.23 -13.74
CA VAL A 387 5.55 1.78 -13.22
C VAL A 387 5.75 2.47 -11.89
N GLN A 388 6.51 1.88 -10.98
CA GLN A 388 6.81 2.47 -9.67
C GLN A 388 7.58 3.79 -9.80
N ALA A 389 8.53 3.86 -10.75
CA ALA A 389 9.31 5.07 -10.99
C ALA A 389 8.45 6.20 -11.57
N ILE A 390 7.75 5.95 -12.69
CA ILE A 390 6.95 6.99 -13.36
C ILE A 390 5.73 7.42 -12.52
N ALA A 391 5.21 6.56 -11.66
CA ALA A 391 4.14 6.94 -10.73
C ALA A 391 4.59 8.05 -9.77
N GLN A 392 5.85 8.00 -9.29
CA GLN A 392 6.42 9.05 -8.45
C GLN A 392 6.71 10.34 -9.24
N GLU A 393 7.24 10.20 -10.47
CA GLU A 393 7.51 11.33 -11.35
C GLU A 393 6.22 12.08 -11.75
N TRP A 394 5.10 11.36 -11.89
CA TRP A 394 3.85 11.90 -12.41
C TRP A 394 2.84 12.30 -11.31
N GLU A 395 3.11 11.96 -10.07
CA GLU A 395 2.30 12.37 -8.90
C GLU A 395 2.04 13.90 -8.86
N PRO A 396 3.05 14.78 -9.12
CA PRO A 396 2.82 16.23 -9.11
C PRO A 396 1.83 16.74 -10.17
N PHE A 397 1.59 15.93 -11.21
CA PHE A 397 0.65 16.24 -12.28
C PHE A 397 -0.75 15.65 -12.06
N GLY A 398 -0.94 14.91 -10.96
CA GLY A 398 -2.21 14.25 -10.63
C GLY A 398 -2.50 13.01 -11.48
N ILE A 399 -1.50 12.42 -12.12
CA ILE A 399 -1.63 11.22 -12.94
C ILE A 399 -1.38 9.99 -12.06
N SER A 400 -2.29 9.01 -12.10
CA SER A 400 -2.09 7.72 -11.44
C SER A 400 -1.61 6.66 -12.42
N VAL A 401 -0.58 5.89 -12.05
CA VAL A 401 -0.04 4.80 -12.85
C VAL A 401 0.03 3.53 -12.01
N ASN A 402 -0.64 2.47 -12.45
CA ASN A 402 -0.67 1.19 -11.73
C ASN A 402 -0.38 0.00 -12.67
N CYS A 403 -0.11 -1.15 -12.07
CA CYS A 403 0.17 -2.40 -12.76
C CYS A 403 -0.73 -3.52 -12.22
N ILE A 404 -1.47 -4.19 -13.09
CA ILE A 404 -2.26 -5.39 -12.74
C ILE A 404 -1.38 -6.62 -12.83
N ASN A 405 -1.43 -7.47 -11.82
CA ASN A 405 -0.73 -8.75 -11.74
C ASN A 405 -1.73 -9.91 -11.65
N PRO A 406 -2.22 -10.43 -12.78
CA PRO A 406 -3.13 -11.54 -12.75
C PRO A 406 -2.40 -12.87 -12.47
N GLU A 407 -3.03 -13.75 -11.70
CA GLU A 407 -2.71 -15.16 -11.67
C GLU A 407 -2.96 -15.80 -13.05
N ARG A 408 -2.84 -17.13 -13.11
CA ARG A 408 -3.11 -17.89 -14.35
C ARG A 408 -4.51 -17.57 -14.85
N THR A 409 -4.60 -16.89 -15.99
CA THR A 409 -5.87 -16.44 -16.57
C THR A 409 -6.15 -17.15 -17.88
N LYS A 410 -7.39 -17.63 -18.06
CA LYS A 410 -7.86 -18.25 -19.29
C LYS A 410 -7.90 -17.23 -20.42
N THR A 411 -6.89 -17.23 -21.27
CA THR A 411 -6.74 -16.32 -22.42
C THR A 411 -6.22 -17.10 -23.63
N PRO A 412 -6.44 -16.64 -24.86
CA PRO A 412 -5.82 -17.26 -26.05
C PRO A 412 -4.30 -17.42 -25.95
N MET A 413 -3.60 -16.42 -25.38
CA MET A 413 -2.15 -16.48 -25.12
C MET A 413 -1.80 -17.64 -24.18
N ARG A 414 -2.59 -17.85 -23.14
CA ARG A 414 -2.36 -18.95 -22.17
C ARG A 414 -2.57 -20.31 -22.82
N VAL A 415 -3.70 -20.48 -23.51
CA VAL A 415 -4.02 -21.73 -24.22
C VAL A 415 -2.95 -22.08 -25.23
N HIS A 416 -2.45 -21.09 -26.01
CA HIS A 416 -1.39 -21.30 -26.99
C HIS A 416 -0.11 -21.82 -26.37
N ASN A 417 0.30 -21.30 -25.19
CA ASN A 417 1.60 -21.61 -24.56
C ASN A 417 1.55 -22.81 -23.60
N PHE A 418 0.38 -23.13 -23.02
CA PHE A 418 0.27 -24.14 -21.97
C PHE A 418 -0.76 -25.24 -22.26
N GLY A 419 -1.50 -25.12 -23.39
CA GLY A 419 -2.59 -26.04 -23.70
C GLY A 419 -3.87 -25.74 -22.91
N ILE A 420 -4.80 -26.69 -22.96
CA ILE A 420 -6.06 -26.61 -22.22
C ILE A 420 -5.83 -27.06 -20.79
N GLU A 421 -6.12 -26.20 -19.83
CA GLU A 421 -6.05 -26.46 -18.40
C GLU A 421 -7.47 -26.49 -17.80
N PRO A 422 -7.71 -27.19 -16.68
CA PRO A 422 -9.02 -27.21 -16.03
C PRO A 422 -9.49 -25.80 -15.64
N ASP A 423 -10.73 -25.46 -15.95
CA ASP A 423 -11.30 -24.10 -15.74
C ASP A 423 -11.23 -23.66 -14.26
N ASN A 424 -11.43 -24.57 -13.32
CA ASN A 424 -11.32 -24.29 -11.89
C ASN A 424 -9.89 -23.97 -11.41
N THR A 425 -8.88 -24.05 -12.27
CA THR A 425 -7.49 -23.70 -11.97
C THR A 425 -7.06 -22.34 -12.51
N LEU A 426 -7.94 -21.66 -13.22
CA LEU A 426 -7.68 -20.43 -13.94
C LEU A 426 -8.63 -19.31 -13.50
N LEU A 427 -8.14 -18.05 -13.50
CA LEU A 427 -9.01 -16.88 -13.52
C LEU A 427 -9.71 -16.77 -14.87
N THR A 428 -10.89 -16.18 -14.89
CA THR A 428 -11.47 -15.66 -16.14
C THR A 428 -10.83 -14.32 -16.50
N SER A 429 -10.80 -13.97 -17.78
CA SER A 429 -10.34 -12.64 -18.20
C SER A 429 -11.27 -11.52 -17.73
N GLU A 430 -12.55 -11.81 -17.52
CA GLU A 430 -13.53 -10.88 -16.93
C GLU A 430 -13.20 -10.51 -15.47
N GLN A 431 -12.82 -11.49 -14.62
CA GLN A 431 -12.37 -11.21 -13.24
C GLN A 431 -11.20 -10.22 -13.22
N VAL A 432 -10.24 -10.39 -14.14
CA VAL A 432 -9.10 -9.47 -14.27
C VAL A 432 -9.56 -8.10 -14.78
N ALA A 433 -10.53 -8.06 -15.69
CA ALA A 433 -11.09 -6.81 -16.21
C ALA A 433 -11.83 -6.03 -15.11
N ILE A 434 -12.62 -6.69 -14.26
CA ILE A 434 -13.28 -6.07 -13.10
C ILE A 434 -12.26 -5.37 -12.19
N THR A 435 -11.20 -6.08 -11.79
CA THR A 435 -10.13 -5.49 -10.96
C THR A 435 -9.41 -4.33 -11.67
N THR A 436 -9.24 -4.42 -12.99
CA THR A 436 -8.67 -3.32 -13.78
C THR A 436 -9.53 -2.06 -13.69
N ILE A 437 -10.86 -2.19 -13.80
CA ILE A 437 -11.79 -1.06 -13.68
C ILE A 437 -11.78 -0.50 -12.25
N GLN A 438 -11.77 -1.35 -11.23
CA GLN A 438 -11.63 -0.91 -9.84
C GLN A 438 -10.34 -0.09 -9.63
N SER A 439 -9.23 -0.51 -10.26
CA SER A 439 -7.98 0.25 -10.27
C SER A 439 -8.13 1.64 -10.90
N LEU A 440 -8.90 1.76 -11.99
CA LEU A 440 -9.19 3.05 -12.60
C LEU A 440 -10.05 3.96 -11.73
N LEU A 441 -10.85 3.41 -10.83
CA LEU A 441 -11.70 4.17 -9.90
C LEU A 441 -10.99 4.50 -8.57
N SER A 442 -9.87 3.83 -8.27
CA SER A 442 -9.12 4.01 -7.02
C SER A 442 -8.19 5.23 -7.08
N GLU A 443 -7.83 5.76 -5.91
CA GLU A 443 -6.83 6.83 -5.76
C GLU A 443 -5.37 6.30 -5.67
N PHE A 444 -5.16 5.02 -5.98
CA PHE A 444 -3.83 4.41 -5.88
C PHE A 444 -2.95 4.79 -7.07
N THR A 445 -1.65 4.93 -6.80
CA THR A 445 -0.60 5.09 -7.81
C THR A 445 0.65 4.31 -7.40
N GLY A 446 1.44 3.86 -8.38
CA GLY A 446 2.68 3.10 -8.17
C GLY A 446 2.45 1.67 -7.66
N GLN A 447 1.25 1.12 -7.80
CA GLN A 447 0.88 -0.16 -7.21
C GLN A 447 0.92 -1.31 -8.19
N VAL A 448 1.29 -2.48 -7.67
CA VAL A 448 1.05 -3.77 -8.30
C VAL A 448 -0.17 -4.40 -7.63
N ILE A 449 -1.23 -4.56 -8.41
CA ILE A 449 -2.53 -5.04 -7.92
C ILE A 449 -2.66 -6.51 -8.32
N ASP A 450 -2.57 -7.39 -7.33
CA ASP A 450 -2.71 -8.83 -7.53
C ASP A 450 -4.18 -9.18 -7.79
N VAL A 451 -4.42 -9.97 -8.83
CA VAL A 451 -5.72 -10.61 -9.05
C VAL A 451 -5.54 -12.11 -8.81
N LYS A 452 -6.13 -12.58 -7.70
CA LYS A 452 -6.04 -13.97 -7.26
C LYS A 452 -7.39 -14.66 -7.40
N ARG A 453 -7.35 -15.98 -7.52
CA ARG A 453 -8.54 -16.79 -7.37
C ARG A 453 -8.98 -16.81 -5.92
N GLU A 454 -10.26 -16.79 -5.66
CA GLU A 454 -10.78 -17.12 -4.35
C GLU A 454 -10.49 -18.61 -4.07
N GLU A 455 -9.85 -18.90 -2.95
CA GLU A 455 -9.69 -20.27 -2.47
C GLU A 455 -11.08 -20.74 -2.01
N VAL A 456 -11.62 -21.73 -2.72
CA VAL A 456 -12.88 -22.39 -2.37
C VAL A 456 -12.65 -23.40 -1.26
#